data_81448e69e4d6298bb067c839e9ae1e22
#
_entry.id   81448e69e4d6298bb067c839e9ae1e22
#
_cell.length_a   1.000
_cell.length_b   1.000
_cell.length_c   1.000
_cell.angle_alpha   90.00
_cell.angle_beta   90.00
_cell.angle_gamma   90.00
#
_symmetry.space_group_name_H-M   'P 1'
#
loop_
_entity.id
_entity.type
_entity.pdbx_description
1 polymer ?
#
loop_
_entity_poly.entity_id
_entity_poly.type
_entity_poly.pdbx_seq_one_letter_code
_entity_poly.pdbx_strand_id
1 'polypeptide(L)'
;MHRHAPVFTALAAALVTGLAITACSTTRDADRVREQVASERAARLSAPPAPMPSMYAPQAMARSVVADARHGYPMPVVAPVNTENYAEFDDNPVHRTSEQPLSTFSVDVDTGSYSNVRRMLSDGIRPPADAVRAEEFINYFDYGHPAPTSRDIPFRVSTELAPAPWNAGRQLLMIGIKGYDVPRTELPPANLVLLVDTSGSMHSPDKLPLLKRAMGMLVRQLRPQDTISIVVYAGSAGLVLPPTEGNRQGEILAALEQLQAGGSTNGGAGIQLAYDMARQGYVEGGVNRILLATDGDFNVGTVDQGALETLVADQRASGIALTTLGFGSGNYNDALAERLADLGNGNHAYIDSALEARRVLVEAMGSTLLTIAADVKIQVEFNPEQVAEYRLIGYENRALRDEDFANDKVDAGEIGAGHEVTALYEITPVGSTALRLPSLRYGAARAAGATTGELAHLRLRYKQPGEGESRLIETPVLASQARARPSDAMRFAAAVAGFADALRGGTHTDDWGWNGILAAARTGHGDESERAGFVALVEQARTMLEEPGRTDGVVSE
;
A
#
# COMPACT_ATOMS: atom_id res chain seq x y z
N MET A 1 47.09 -29.66 -53.85
CA MET A 1 47.27 -28.86 -55.09
C MET A 1 46.27 -27.70 -55.06
N HIS A 2 46.82 -26.47 -55.32
CA HIS A 2 46.16 -25.15 -55.44
C HIS A 2 45.52 -24.57 -54.16
N ARG A 3 46.19 -23.71 -53.39
CA ARG A 3 46.61 -22.31 -53.57
C ARG A 3 45.45 -21.39 -53.98
N HIS A 4 45.01 -20.58 -53.03
CA HIS A 4 44.83 -19.13 -53.16
C HIS A 4 44.61 -18.46 -51.79
N ALA A 5 45.57 -17.64 -51.41
CA ALA A 5 45.48 -16.47 -50.53
C ALA A 5 45.94 -15.29 -51.41
N PRO A 6 45.93 -14.03 -50.99
CA PRO A 6 45.13 -13.25 -50.00
C PRO A 6 44.62 -11.92 -50.60
N VAL A 7 43.59 -11.31 -50.04
CA VAL A 7 43.32 -9.87 -50.21
C VAL A 7 42.70 -9.35 -48.88
N PHE A 8 43.53 -8.90 -47.96
CA PHE A 8 43.09 -8.05 -46.84
C PHE A 8 44.29 -7.24 -46.35
N THR A 9 44.64 -6.17 -47.08
CA THR A 9 45.55 -5.13 -46.58
C THR A 9 45.32 -3.84 -47.41
N ALA A 10 44.25 -3.12 -47.17
CA ALA A 10 44.10 -1.73 -47.65
C ALA A 10 42.95 -0.93 -46.98
N LEU A 11 42.55 -1.23 -45.73
CA LEU A 11 41.47 -0.43 -45.08
C LEU A 11 41.82 0.06 -43.64
N ALA A 12 43.06 -0.08 -43.23
CA ALA A 12 43.49 0.33 -41.86
C ALA A 12 44.16 1.72 -41.77
N ALA A 13 44.41 2.40 -42.91
CA ALA A 13 45.13 3.68 -42.89
C ALA A 13 44.25 4.93 -42.98
N ALA A 14 42.94 4.81 -43.24
CA ALA A 14 42.02 5.96 -43.34
C ALA A 14 41.21 6.29 -42.06
N LEU A 15 41.27 5.45 -41.04
CA LEU A 15 40.50 5.66 -39.81
C LEU A 15 41.30 6.38 -38.66
N VAL A 16 42.62 6.51 -38.79
CA VAL A 16 43.45 7.12 -37.76
C VAL A 16 43.58 8.65 -37.92
N THR A 17 43.34 9.19 -39.13
CA THR A 17 43.40 10.65 -39.36
C THR A 17 42.10 11.37 -39.10
N GLY A 18 40.97 10.67 -38.95
CA GLY A 18 39.67 11.26 -38.63
C GLY A 18 39.42 11.52 -37.11
N LEU A 19 40.10 10.75 -36.23
CA LEU A 19 39.90 10.90 -34.79
C LEU A 19 40.77 11.99 -34.13
N ALA A 20 41.81 12.48 -34.81
CA ALA A 20 42.67 13.53 -34.25
C ALA A 20 42.15 14.95 -34.46
N ILE A 21 41.15 15.17 -35.34
CA ILE A 21 40.58 16.50 -35.61
C ILE A 21 39.35 16.78 -34.73
N THR A 22 38.66 15.76 -34.26
CA THR A 22 37.51 15.90 -33.33
C THR A 22 37.94 16.07 -31.87
N ALA A 23 39.13 15.64 -31.45
CA ALA A 23 39.60 15.82 -30.08
C ALA A 23 40.16 17.23 -29.76
N CYS A 24 40.49 18.03 -30.81
CA CYS A 24 40.98 19.41 -30.61
C CYS A 24 39.89 20.48 -30.56
N SER A 25 38.64 20.18 -30.94
CA SER A 25 37.55 21.14 -30.83
C SER A 25 36.82 21.10 -29.48
N THR A 26 36.75 19.94 -28.82
CA THR A 26 36.08 19.77 -27.52
C THR A 26 36.86 20.34 -26.35
N THR A 27 38.21 20.45 -26.42
CA THR A 27 39.00 21.06 -25.36
C THR A 27 38.94 22.59 -25.37
N ARG A 28 38.76 23.22 -26.54
CA ARG A 28 38.62 24.70 -26.61
C ARG A 28 37.26 25.21 -26.10
N ASP A 29 36.20 24.45 -26.25
CA ASP A 29 34.90 24.83 -25.74
C ASP A 29 34.80 24.60 -24.21
N ALA A 30 35.43 23.57 -23.69
CA ALA A 30 35.52 23.32 -22.24
C ALA A 30 36.34 24.40 -21.48
N ASP A 31 37.40 24.91 -22.10
CA ASP A 31 38.18 25.97 -21.50
C ASP A 31 37.48 27.33 -21.56
N ARG A 32 36.73 27.62 -22.63
CA ARG A 32 35.88 28.83 -22.70
C ARG A 32 34.75 28.82 -21.66
N VAL A 33 34.10 27.68 -21.42
CA VAL A 33 33.05 27.56 -20.38
C VAL A 33 33.66 27.72 -18.99
N ARG A 34 34.85 27.20 -18.75
CA ARG A 34 35.56 27.40 -17.45
C ARG A 34 35.98 28.85 -17.21
N GLU A 35 36.47 29.56 -18.23
CA GLU A 35 36.78 30.98 -18.13
C GLU A 35 35.52 31.85 -17.92
N GLN A 36 34.41 31.49 -18.56
CA GLN A 36 33.15 32.21 -18.36
C GLN A 36 32.58 32.03 -16.95
N VAL A 37 32.59 30.80 -16.41
CA VAL A 37 32.18 30.52 -15.04
C VAL A 37 33.09 31.17 -14.01
N ALA A 38 34.40 31.23 -14.28
CA ALA A 38 35.34 31.91 -13.40
C ALA A 38 35.16 33.43 -13.38
N SER A 39 34.85 34.03 -14.53
CA SER A 39 34.56 35.46 -14.64
C SER A 39 33.26 35.87 -13.97
N GLU A 40 32.20 35.06 -14.08
CA GLU A 40 30.93 35.28 -13.38
C GLU A 40 31.06 35.12 -11.87
N ARG A 41 31.92 34.21 -11.41
CA ARG A 41 32.18 34.02 -9.99
C ARG A 41 32.98 35.18 -9.40
N ALA A 42 33.94 35.72 -10.14
CA ALA A 42 34.69 36.91 -9.76
C ALA A 42 33.81 38.19 -9.72
N ALA A 43 32.89 38.33 -10.67
CA ALA A 43 31.93 39.43 -10.68
C ALA A 43 30.94 39.42 -9.51
N ARG A 44 30.55 38.22 -9.02
CA ARG A 44 29.70 38.08 -7.83
C ARG A 44 30.42 38.36 -6.51
N LEU A 45 31.74 38.19 -6.46
CA LEU A 45 32.56 38.48 -5.27
C LEU A 45 32.96 39.97 -5.15
N SER A 46 32.81 40.76 -6.21
CA SER A 46 33.18 42.19 -6.24
C SER A 46 31.98 43.14 -6.17
N ALA A 47 30.75 42.61 -6.01
CA ALA A 47 29.57 43.49 -5.83
C ALA A 47 29.52 44.02 -4.40
N PRO A 48 29.35 45.34 -4.19
CA PRO A 48 29.19 45.91 -2.85
C PRO A 48 27.88 45.36 -2.21
N PRO A 49 27.87 45.15 -0.88
CA PRO A 49 26.65 44.67 -0.21
C PRO A 49 25.52 45.69 -0.37
N ALA A 50 24.33 45.16 -0.66
CA ALA A 50 23.11 45.96 -0.74
C ALA A 50 22.85 46.69 0.60
N PRO A 51 22.37 47.94 0.59
CA PRO A 51 22.09 48.65 1.83
C PRO A 51 20.99 47.94 2.62
N MET A 52 21.26 47.66 3.88
CA MET A 52 20.27 47.13 4.81
C MET A 52 19.16 48.14 5.04
N PRO A 53 17.89 47.77 5.10
CA PRO A 53 16.82 48.69 5.44
C PRO A 53 16.98 49.20 6.87
N SER A 54 17.04 50.52 7.05
CA SER A 54 17.12 51.19 8.34
C SER A 54 15.88 50.89 9.18
N MET A 55 16.02 50.18 10.28
CA MET A 55 15.01 50.01 11.32
C MET A 55 14.96 51.25 12.23
N TYR A 56 14.47 52.37 11.74
CA TYR A 56 14.00 53.49 12.57
C TYR A 56 12.53 53.73 12.24
N ALA A 57 11.63 53.12 13.01
CA ALA A 57 10.25 53.53 13.05
C ALA A 57 10.07 54.60 14.13
N PRO A 58 9.44 55.73 13.85
CA PRO A 58 9.08 56.73 14.88
C PRO A 58 7.99 56.14 15.79
N GLN A 59 8.22 56.14 17.09
CA GLN A 59 7.21 55.85 18.09
C GLN A 59 6.09 56.88 18.01
N ALA A 60 4.98 56.53 17.37
CA ALA A 60 3.73 57.27 17.52
C ALA A 60 3.09 56.87 18.85
N MET A 61 2.94 57.82 19.75
CA MET A 61 2.20 57.67 21.00
C MET A 61 0.78 57.16 20.70
N ALA A 62 0.49 55.95 21.10
CA ALA A 62 -0.86 55.40 21.10
C ALA A 62 -1.69 56.10 22.18
N ARG A 63 -2.59 56.99 21.77
CA ARG A 63 -3.71 57.40 22.59
C ARG A 63 -4.60 56.20 22.80
N SER A 64 -4.74 55.74 24.05
CA SER A 64 -5.70 54.73 24.46
C SER A 64 -7.13 55.24 24.19
N VAL A 65 -7.73 54.75 23.13
CA VAL A 65 -9.18 54.78 22.97
C VAL A 65 -9.71 53.53 23.65
N VAL A 66 -10.32 53.68 24.81
CA VAL A 66 -11.15 52.67 25.41
C VAL A 66 -12.37 52.50 24.53
N ALA A 67 -12.33 51.58 23.60
CA ALA A 67 -13.48 51.17 22.81
C ALA A 67 -14.23 50.05 23.55
N ASP A 68 -15.48 50.30 23.78
CA ASP A 68 -16.50 49.49 24.44
C ASP A 68 -16.56 48.09 23.80
N ALA A 69 -16.09 47.07 24.51
CA ALA A 69 -16.07 45.68 24.07
C ALA A 69 -17.45 45.03 24.26
N ARG A 70 -18.39 45.35 23.39
CA ARG A 70 -19.65 44.63 23.28
C ARG A 70 -20.05 44.55 21.80
N HIS A 71 -19.50 43.61 21.08
CA HIS A 71 -20.00 42.83 19.94
C HIS A 71 -18.79 42.14 19.30
N GLY A 72 -18.31 41.08 19.94
CA GLY A 72 -17.43 40.13 19.28
C GLY A 72 -18.24 39.38 18.22
N TYR A 73 -18.08 39.73 16.97
CA TYR A 73 -18.46 38.83 15.86
C TYR A 73 -17.60 37.59 16.01
N PRO A 74 -18.20 36.38 16.10
CA PRO A 74 -17.40 35.19 16.02
C PRO A 74 -16.68 35.20 14.67
N MET A 75 -15.35 35.25 14.69
CA MET A 75 -14.56 35.01 13.49
C MET A 75 -15.03 33.66 12.95
N PRO A 76 -15.38 33.54 11.67
CA PRO A 76 -15.69 32.24 11.09
C PRO A 76 -14.46 31.36 11.32
N VAL A 77 -14.61 30.28 12.07
CA VAL A 77 -13.61 29.23 12.15
C VAL A 77 -13.60 28.62 10.74
N VAL A 78 -12.63 29.02 9.93
CA VAL A 78 -12.38 28.36 8.65
C VAL A 78 -11.99 26.95 8.99
N ALA A 79 -12.87 25.99 8.73
CA ALA A 79 -12.53 24.59 8.88
C ALA A 79 -11.27 24.31 8.03
N PRO A 80 -10.28 23.58 8.57
CA PRO A 80 -9.11 23.22 7.78
C PRO A 80 -9.58 22.49 6.52
N VAL A 81 -9.07 22.93 5.37
CA VAL A 81 -9.39 22.29 4.08
C VAL A 81 -8.83 20.87 4.15
N ASN A 82 -9.68 19.88 3.94
CA ASN A 82 -9.24 18.48 3.81
C ASN A 82 -8.50 18.33 2.46
N THR A 83 -7.23 17.93 2.52
CA THR A 83 -6.34 17.70 1.36
C THR A 83 -5.92 16.24 1.25
N GLU A 84 -6.65 15.32 1.89
CA GLU A 84 -6.38 13.89 1.78
C GLU A 84 -6.45 13.45 0.31
N ASN A 85 -5.50 12.60 -0.09
CA ASN A 85 -5.34 12.16 -1.48
C ASN A 85 -5.36 10.64 -1.57
N TYR A 86 -6.21 10.12 -2.46
CA TYR A 86 -6.41 8.71 -2.76
C TYR A 86 -6.22 8.47 -4.25
N ALA A 87 -5.69 7.32 -4.63
CA ALA A 87 -5.56 6.96 -6.04
C ALA A 87 -6.95 6.63 -6.61
N GLU A 88 -7.32 7.28 -7.71
CA GLU A 88 -8.55 6.98 -8.44
C GLU A 88 -8.46 5.61 -9.12
N PHE A 89 -9.51 4.82 -9.02
CA PHE A 89 -9.67 3.56 -9.74
C PHE A 89 -11.14 3.23 -10.01
N ASP A 90 -11.38 2.57 -11.13
CA ASP A 90 -12.68 2.04 -11.50
C ASP A 90 -12.88 0.63 -10.93
N ASP A 91 -14.13 0.26 -10.60
CA ASP A 91 -14.45 -1.10 -10.19
C ASP A 91 -14.14 -2.11 -11.28
N ASN A 92 -13.69 -3.32 -10.88
CA ASN A 92 -13.49 -4.40 -11.82
C ASN A 92 -14.76 -4.69 -12.64
N PRO A 93 -14.67 -4.72 -13.98
CA PRO A 93 -15.80 -5.04 -14.84
C PRO A 93 -16.19 -6.51 -14.73
N VAL A 94 -17.43 -6.81 -15.13
CA VAL A 94 -17.86 -8.19 -15.36
C VAL A 94 -17.27 -8.68 -16.69
N HIS A 95 -16.59 -9.81 -16.65
CA HIS A 95 -16.00 -10.45 -17.84
C HIS A 95 -16.85 -11.63 -18.32
N ARG A 96 -16.96 -11.74 -19.63
CA ARG A 96 -17.51 -12.94 -20.27
C ARG A 96 -16.41 -13.97 -20.42
N THR A 97 -16.57 -15.12 -19.77
CA THR A 97 -15.52 -16.16 -19.71
C THR A 97 -15.11 -16.67 -21.10
N SER A 98 -16.06 -16.73 -22.06
CA SER A 98 -15.76 -17.16 -23.44
C SER A 98 -14.87 -16.19 -24.23
N GLU A 99 -14.74 -14.93 -23.79
CA GLU A 99 -13.92 -13.89 -24.41
C GLU A 99 -12.63 -13.67 -23.63
N GLN A 100 -12.70 -13.67 -22.31
CA GLN A 100 -11.60 -13.48 -21.39
C GLN A 100 -11.69 -14.51 -20.25
N PRO A 101 -11.09 -15.69 -20.40
CA PRO A 101 -11.15 -16.74 -19.38
C PRO A 101 -10.17 -16.52 -18.22
N LEU A 102 -9.17 -15.65 -18.38
CA LEU A 102 -8.10 -15.41 -17.41
C LEU A 102 -8.36 -14.16 -16.58
N SER A 103 -8.05 -14.25 -15.30
CA SER A 103 -7.97 -13.14 -14.36
C SER A 103 -6.65 -13.21 -13.62
N THR A 104 -5.80 -12.21 -13.78
CA THR A 104 -4.44 -12.20 -13.24
C THR A 104 -4.24 -10.97 -12.36
N PHE A 105 -3.74 -11.17 -11.14
CA PHE A 105 -3.47 -10.09 -10.18
C PHE A 105 -2.33 -10.46 -9.22
N SER A 106 -1.72 -9.47 -8.57
CA SER A 106 -0.77 -9.68 -7.48
C SER A 106 -1.50 -9.81 -6.15
N VAL A 107 -0.90 -10.53 -5.22
CA VAL A 107 -1.40 -10.57 -3.84
C VAL A 107 -1.29 -9.18 -3.21
N ASP A 108 -2.22 -8.88 -2.30
CA ASP A 108 -2.18 -7.71 -1.43
C ASP A 108 -2.50 -8.12 0.01
N VAL A 109 -1.75 -7.57 0.96
CA VAL A 109 -1.92 -7.82 2.39
C VAL A 109 -2.14 -6.52 3.17
N ASP A 110 -2.26 -5.39 2.48
CA ASP A 110 -2.49 -4.09 3.06
C ASP A 110 -3.89 -3.99 3.70
N THR A 111 -4.00 -3.16 4.71
CA THR A 111 -5.24 -2.99 5.50
C THR A 111 -5.54 -1.53 5.82
N GLY A 112 -4.77 -0.62 5.25
CA GLY A 112 -4.84 0.82 5.52
C GLY A 112 -6.19 1.44 5.17
N SER A 113 -6.80 1.01 4.06
CA SER A 113 -8.09 1.51 3.61
C SER A 113 -9.19 1.27 4.64
N TYR A 114 -9.29 0.04 5.22
CA TYR A 114 -10.32 -0.25 6.22
C TYR A 114 -10.18 0.62 7.48
N SER A 115 -8.98 0.73 8.06
CA SER A 115 -8.75 1.50 9.28
C SER A 115 -8.92 3.01 9.04
N ASN A 116 -8.54 3.53 7.88
CA ASN A 116 -8.75 4.92 7.51
C ASN A 116 -10.25 5.25 7.31
N VAL A 117 -10.99 4.39 6.60
CA VAL A 117 -12.44 4.54 6.44
C VAL A 117 -13.16 4.41 7.79
N ARG A 118 -12.72 3.52 8.68
CA ARG A 118 -13.21 3.42 10.06
C ARG A 118 -13.05 4.75 10.80
N ARG A 119 -11.88 5.40 10.69
CA ARG A 119 -11.66 6.73 11.25
C ARG A 119 -12.66 7.74 10.68
N MET A 120 -12.76 7.83 9.34
CA MET A 120 -13.67 8.78 8.69
C MET A 120 -15.11 8.62 9.17
N LEU A 121 -15.62 7.40 9.18
CA LEU A 121 -16.97 7.12 9.66
C LEU A 121 -17.12 7.47 11.14
N SER A 122 -16.11 7.17 11.98
CA SER A 122 -16.13 7.53 13.42
C SER A 122 -16.13 9.05 13.63
N ASP A 123 -15.51 9.80 12.76
CA ASP A 123 -15.50 11.27 12.76
C ASP A 123 -16.77 11.87 12.13
N GLY A 124 -17.71 11.05 11.65
CA GLY A 124 -18.92 11.48 10.96
C GLY A 124 -18.67 12.01 9.55
N ILE A 125 -17.56 11.59 8.93
CA ILE A 125 -17.16 11.98 7.57
C ILE A 125 -17.51 10.84 6.61
N ARG A 126 -18.20 11.16 5.52
CA ARG A 126 -18.43 10.19 4.45
C ARG A 126 -17.11 9.92 3.70
N PRO A 127 -16.65 8.65 3.62
CA PRO A 127 -15.46 8.34 2.86
C PRO A 127 -15.68 8.57 1.37
N PRO A 128 -14.71 9.14 0.63
CA PRO A 128 -14.74 9.15 -0.83
C PRO A 128 -14.62 7.71 -1.36
N ALA A 129 -15.18 7.45 -2.54
CA ALA A 129 -15.16 6.10 -3.14
C ALA A 129 -13.73 5.55 -3.28
N ASP A 130 -12.78 6.42 -3.65
CA ASP A 130 -11.38 6.05 -3.87
C ASP A 130 -10.60 5.72 -2.58
N ALA A 131 -11.14 6.07 -1.39
CA ALA A 131 -10.57 5.63 -0.12
C ALA A 131 -10.98 4.19 0.24
N VAL A 132 -11.93 3.58 -0.49
CA VAL A 132 -12.51 2.27 -0.19
C VAL A 132 -11.96 1.21 -1.14
N ARG A 133 -10.91 0.50 -0.74
CA ARG A 133 -10.35 -0.64 -1.46
C ARG A 133 -10.91 -1.94 -0.86
N ALA A 134 -11.73 -2.63 -1.65
CA ALA A 134 -12.51 -3.77 -1.16
C ALA A 134 -11.62 -4.94 -0.68
N GLU A 135 -10.50 -5.19 -1.34
CA GLU A 135 -9.49 -6.19 -0.94
C GLU A 135 -8.92 -5.91 0.44
N GLU A 136 -8.59 -4.66 0.76
CA GLU A 136 -8.04 -4.28 2.06
C GLU A 136 -9.09 -4.35 3.20
N PHE A 137 -10.37 -4.15 2.86
CA PHE A 137 -11.45 -4.44 3.78
C PHE A 137 -11.57 -5.92 4.07
N ILE A 138 -11.52 -6.75 3.02
CA ILE A 138 -11.60 -8.21 3.14
C ILE A 138 -10.39 -8.71 3.92
N ASN A 139 -9.17 -8.31 3.57
CA ASN A 139 -7.93 -8.78 4.17
C ASN A 139 -7.65 -8.21 5.57
N TYR A 140 -8.48 -7.28 6.06
CA TYR A 140 -8.41 -6.80 7.44
C TYR A 140 -8.77 -7.89 8.46
N PHE A 141 -9.60 -8.87 8.09
CA PHE A 141 -10.16 -9.89 8.98
C PHE A 141 -9.53 -11.26 8.73
N ASP A 142 -9.43 -12.05 9.81
CA ASP A 142 -9.03 -13.46 9.75
C ASP A 142 -10.26 -14.34 9.50
N TYR A 143 -10.21 -15.17 8.46
CA TYR A 143 -11.27 -16.10 8.07
C TYR A 143 -10.99 -17.55 8.49
N GLY A 144 -9.85 -17.81 9.14
CA GLY A 144 -9.46 -19.12 9.60
C GLY A 144 -9.05 -20.06 8.48
N HIS A 145 -8.40 -19.54 7.44
CA HIS A 145 -7.87 -20.41 6.39
C HIS A 145 -6.83 -21.39 6.94
N PRO A 146 -6.83 -22.64 6.48
CA PRO A 146 -5.93 -23.64 7.02
C PRO A 146 -4.47 -23.33 6.66
N ALA A 147 -3.60 -23.29 7.66
CA ALA A 147 -2.17 -23.16 7.49
C ALA A 147 -1.56 -24.40 6.80
N PRO A 148 -0.39 -24.28 6.13
CA PRO A 148 0.34 -25.42 5.59
C PRO A 148 0.84 -26.34 6.72
N THR A 149 0.92 -27.65 6.43
CA THR A 149 1.39 -28.66 7.39
C THR A 149 2.91 -28.79 7.43
N SER A 150 3.62 -28.22 6.48
CA SER A 150 5.08 -28.21 6.33
C SER A 150 5.53 -26.82 5.88
N ARG A 151 6.78 -26.46 6.18
CA ARG A 151 7.42 -25.22 5.69
C ARG A 151 8.06 -25.36 4.30
N ASP A 152 8.01 -26.54 3.68
CA ASP A 152 8.53 -26.76 2.33
C ASP A 152 7.78 -25.93 1.28
N ILE A 153 6.49 -25.68 1.54
CA ILE A 153 5.63 -24.79 0.77
C ILE A 153 5.24 -23.63 1.69
N PRO A 154 5.47 -22.36 1.29
CA PRO A 154 5.30 -21.22 2.20
C PRO A 154 3.85 -20.98 2.60
N PHE A 155 2.88 -21.42 1.81
CA PHE A 155 1.46 -21.19 2.10
C PHE A 155 0.59 -22.36 1.63
N ARG A 156 -0.61 -22.43 2.19
CA ARG A 156 -1.66 -23.33 1.74
C ARG A 156 -2.77 -22.55 1.07
N VAL A 157 -3.24 -23.09 -0.05
CA VAL A 157 -4.40 -22.59 -0.79
C VAL A 157 -5.65 -23.38 -0.39
N SER A 158 -6.74 -22.69 -0.18
CA SER A 158 -8.08 -23.25 0.06
C SER A 158 -9.11 -22.52 -0.80
N THR A 159 -10.16 -23.22 -1.19
CA THR A 159 -11.26 -22.63 -1.98
C THR A 159 -12.60 -23.01 -1.40
N GLU A 160 -13.56 -22.09 -1.47
CA GLU A 160 -14.96 -22.36 -1.16
C GLU A 160 -15.84 -21.76 -2.25
N LEU A 161 -16.86 -22.51 -2.67
CA LEU A 161 -17.86 -22.09 -3.66
C LEU A 161 -19.24 -22.22 -3.02
N ALA A 162 -20.03 -21.14 -3.04
CA ALA A 162 -21.39 -21.11 -2.49
C ALA A 162 -22.25 -20.03 -3.17
N PRO A 163 -23.60 -20.07 -3.06
CA PRO A 163 -24.47 -19.02 -3.62
C PRO A 163 -24.10 -17.64 -3.08
N ALA A 164 -24.12 -16.64 -3.96
CA ALA A 164 -23.96 -15.24 -3.58
C ALA A 164 -25.18 -14.79 -2.75
N PRO A 165 -25.00 -14.12 -1.59
CA PRO A 165 -26.11 -13.78 -0.71
C PRO A 165 -27.04 -12.71 -1.29
N TRP A 166 -26.57 -11.93 -2.24
CA TRP A 166 -27.35 -10.88 -2.93
C TRP A 166 -28.07 -11.37 -4.18
N ASN A 167 -27.68 -12.54 -4.74
CA ASN A 167 -28.34 -13.08 -5.93
C ASN A 167 -28.16 -14.59 -6.03
N ALA A 168 -29.23 -15.35 -5.82
CA ALA A 168 -29.18 -16.82 -5.84
C ALA A 168 -28.83 -17.44 -7.21
N GLY A 169 -28.92 -16.67 -8.29
CA GLY A 169 -28.49 -17.09 -9.63
C GLY A 169 -26.98 -16.94 -9.87
N ARG A 170 -26.25 -16.39 -8.90
CA ARG A 170 -24.80 -16.20 -8.91
C ARG A 170 -24.17 -16.95 -7.74
N GLN A 171 -22.86 -17.14 -7.81
CA GLN A 171 -22.09 -17.78 -6.76
C GLN A 171 -20.88 -16.92 -6.37
N LEU A 172 -20.41 -17.09 -5.15
CA LEU A 172 -19.12 -16.57 -4.71
C LEU A 172 -18.10 -17.71 -4.71
N LEU A 173 -16.94 -17.45 -5.30
CA LEU A 173 -15.73 -18.24 -5.15
C LEU A 173 -14.79 -17.50 -4.22
N MET A 174 -14.53 -18.03 -3.04
CA MET A 174 -13.54 -17.55 -2.10
C MET A 174 -12.26 -18.34 -2.27
N ILE A 175 -11.15 -17.66 -2.47
CA ILE A 175 -9.79 -18.21 -2.52
C ILE A 175 -9.08 -17.70 -1.28
N GLY A 176 -8.67 -18.62 -0.41
CA GLY A 176 -7.90 -18.33 0.80
C GLY A 176 -6.48 -18.82 0.66
N ILE A 177 -5.52 -18.00 1.03
CA ILE A 177 -4.10 -18.32 1.07
C ILE A 177 -3.61 -18.04 2.49
N LYS A 178 -3.04 -19.04 3.17
CA LYS A 178 -2.50 -18.91 4.52
C LYS A 178 -1.03 -19.27 4.53
N GLY A 179 -0.18 -18.31 4.93
CA GLY A 179 1.25 -18.54 5.19
C GLY A 179 1.48 -19.43 6.42
N TYR A 180 2.61 -20.11 6.49
CA TYR A 180 2.99 -20.84 7.71
C TYR A 180 3.31 -19.83 8.83
N ASP A 181 2.93 -20.20 10.05
CA ASP A 181 3.26 -19.42 11.23
C ASP A 181 4.72 -19.67 11.67
N VAL A 182 5.39 -18.62 12.12
CA VAL A 182 6.71 -18.69 12.71
C VAL A 182 6.63 -18.21 14.17
N PRO A 183 6.93 -19.11 15.14
CA PRO A 183 7.00 -18.68 16.52
C PRO A 183 8.00 -17.53 16.68
N ARG A 184 7.67 -16.55 17.50
CA ARG A 184 8.51 -15.37 17.71
C ARG A 184 9.96 -15.71 18.12
N THR A 185 10.17 -16.80 18.84
CA THR A 185 11.49 -17.29 19.25
C THR A 185 12.35 -17.78 18.10
N GLU A 186 11.71 -18.13 16.97
CA GLU A 186 12.36 -18.62 15.74
C GLU A 186 12.54 -17.52 14.69
N LEU A 187 11.96 -16.34 14.89
CA LEU A 187 12.17 -15.22 13.97
C LEU A 187 13.65 -14.86 13.92
N PRO A 188 14.21 -14.58 12.73
CA PRO A 188 15.59 -14.10 12.61
C PRO A 188 15.78 -12.76 13.35
N PRO A 189 17.01 -12.35 13.66
CA PRO A 189 17.27 -11.01 14.21
C PRO A 189 16.75 -9.92 13.27
N ALA A 190 16.22 -8.84 13.85
CA ALA A 190 15.68 -7.73 13.09
C ALA A 190 16.53 -6.46 13.28
N ASN A 191 16.80 -5.78 12.18
CA ASN A 191 17.35 -4.42 12.13
C ASN A 191 16.23 -3.49 11.65
N LEU A 192 15.68 -2.69 12.55
CA LEU A 192 14.57 -1.79 12.30
C LEU A 192 15.06 -0.34 12.29
N VAL A 193 14.60 0.45 11.33
CA VAL A 193 14.83 1.89 11.31
C VAL A 193 13.49 2.59 11.36
N LEU A 194 13.22 3.32 12.43
CA LEU A 194 12.05 4.19 12.51
C LEU A 194 12.38 5.51 11.81
N LEU A 195 11.74 5.77 10.69
CA LEU A 195 11.80 7.04 10.00
C LEU A 195 10.52 7.82 10.32
N VAL A 196 10.65 8.85 11.14
CA VAL A 196 9.53 9.54 11.76
C VAL A 196 9.39 10.95 11.20
N ASP A 197 8.19 11.26 10.72
CA ASP A 197 7.79 12.63 10.45
C ASP A 197 7.67 13.40 11.77
N THR A 198 8.38 14.51 11.85
CA THR A 198 8.30 15.47 12.96
C THR A 198 7.95 16.87 12.48
N SER A 199 7.33 17.00 11.29
CA SER A 199 6.85 18.28 10.78
C SER A 199 5.80 18.92 11.69
N GLY A 200 5.49 20.19 11.46
CA GLY A 200 4.51 20.93 12.27
C GLY A 200 3.10 20.34 12.24
N SER A 201 2.72 19.66 11.14
CA SER A 201 1.43 18.98 10.99
C SER A 201 1.26 17.80 11.95
N MET A 202 2.35 17.19 12.44
CA MET A 202 2.36 16.03 13.36
C MET A 202 1.98 16.36 14.81
N HIS A 203 1.57 17.59 15.11
CA HIS A 203 1.33 18.02 16.50
C HIS A 203 0.06 17.43 17.14
N SER A 204 -0.95 17.07 16.35
CA SER A 204 -2.25 16.61 16.88
C SER A 204 -2.17 15.26 17.63
N PRO A 205 -3.11 14.96 18.56
CA PRO A 205 -3.09 13.77 19.41
C PRO A 205 -3.14 12.44 18.64
N ASP A 206 -3.72 12.42 17.44
CA ASP A 206 -3.87 11.31 16.51
C ASP A 206 -2.64 11.09 15.62
N LYS A 207 -1.59 11.93 15.73
CA LYS A 207 -0.35 11.88 14.95
C LYS A 207 0.85 11.53 15.84
N LEU A 208 1.81 12.44 16.06
CA LEU A 208 3.03 12.12 16.82
C LEU A 208 2.78 11.55 18.22
N PRO A 209 1.79 12.03 19.00
CA PRO A 209 1.48 11.41 20.31
C PRO A 209 0.97 9.96 20.19
N LEU A 210 0.16 9.63 19.17
CA LEU A 210 -0.28 8.26 18.90
C LEU A 210 0.90 7.41 18.41
N LEU A 211 1.72 7.95 17.50
CA LEU A 211 2.93 7.30 17.00
C LEU A 211 3.89 6.92 18.12
N LYS A 212 4.19 7.81 19.05
CA LYS A 212 5.04 7.50 20.22
C LYS A 212 4.51 6.32 21.03
N ARG A 213 3.18 6.28 21.27
CA ARG A 213 2.54 5.15 21.95
C ARG A 213 2.66 3.85 21.16
N ALA A 214 2.41 3.91 19.84
CA ALA A 214 2.51 2.80 18.91
C ALA A 214 3.93 2.22 18.90
N MET A 215 4.95 3.07 18.69
CA MET A 215 6.35 2.66 18.70
C MET A 215 6.81 2.17 20.07
N GLY A 216 6.30 2.75 21.16
CA GLY A 216 6.54 2.25 22.51
C GLY A 216 6.02 0.82 22.72
N MET A 217 4.92 0.43 22.08
CA MET A 217 4.44 -0.97 22.10
C MET A 217 5.40 -1.89 21.33
N LEU A 218 5.85 -1.48 20.13
CA LEU A 218 6.84 -2.23 19.34
C LEU A 218 8.16 -2.42 20.12
N VAL A 219 8.71 -1.36 20.71
CA VAL A 219 9.98 -1.40 21.47
C VAL A 219 9.94 -2.43 22.60
N ARG A 220 8.82 -2.56 23.31
CA ARG A 220 8.65 -3.57 24.35
C ARG A 220 8.67 -5.01 23.83
N GLN A 221 8.53 -5.18 22.52
CA GLN A 221 8.58 -6.48 21.86
C GLN A 221 9.98 -6.85 21.35
N LEU A 222 10.93 -5.90 21.30
CA LEU A 222 12.27 -6.17 20.80
C LEU A 222 13.01 -7.18 21.70
N ARG A 223 13.75 -8.07 21.03
CA ARG A 223 14.60 -9.08 21.65
C ARG A 223 16.05 -8.53 21.75
N PRO A 224 16.92 -9.10 22.59
CA PRO A 224 18.32 -8.65 22.69
C PRO A 224 19.08 -8.65 21.36
N GLN A 225 18.76 -9.56 20.45
CA GLN A 225 19.38 -9.66 19.13
C GLN A 225 18.81 -8.71 18.08
N ASP A 226 17.69 -8.05 18.37
CA ASP A 226 17.11 -7.06 17.47
C ASP A 226 17.80 -5.70 17.68
N THR A 227 17.91 -4.89 16.62
CA THR A 227 18.43 -3.52 16.68
C THR A 227 17.37 -2.54 16.16
N ILE A 228 17.40 -1.33 16.71
CA ILE A 228 16.54 -0.25 16.26
C ILE A 228 17.31 1.07 16.15
N SER A 229 17.04 1.82 15.10
CA SER A 229 17.51 3.21 14.91
C SER A 229 16.31 4.14 14.81
N ILE A 230 16.49 5.41 15.16
CA ILE A 230 15.45 6.44 15.01
C ILE A 230 16.02 7.59 14.20
N VAL A 231 15.42 7.84 13.06
CA VAL A 231 15.69 8.95 12.15
C VAL A 231 14.44 9.83 12.09
N VAL A 232 14.61 11.13 12.14
CA VAL A 232 13.51 12.09 11.98
C VAL A 232 13.72 12.91 10.73
N TYR A 233 12.63 13.37 10.16
CA TYR A 233 12.64 14.38 9.12
C TYR A 233 11.59 15.46 9.39
N ALA A 234 12.00 16.69 9.12
CA ALA A 234 11.18 17.88 9.12
C ALA A 234 11.84 18.88 8.13
N GLY A 235 12.22 20.09 8.54
CA GLY A 235 13.04 21.00 7.72
C GLY A 235 14.41 20.47 7.33
N SER A 236 14.92 19.48 8.08
CA SER A 236 16.15 18.72 7.80
C SER A 236 15.99 17.29 8.32
N ALA A 237 16.81 16.36 7.82
CA ALA A 237 16.91 15.03 8.39
C ALA A 237 17.83 15.03 9.60
N GLY A 238 17.53 14.20 10.61
CA GLY A 238 18.30 14.07 11.84
C GLY A 238 18.35 12.66 12.37
N LEU A 239 19.54 12.23 12.82
CA LEU A 239 19.70 10.98 13.56
C LEU A 239 19.41 11.24 15.04
N VAL A 240 18.37 10.61 15.57
CA VAL A 240 17.98 10.71 17.00
C VAL A 240 18.58 9.57 17.81
N LEU A 241 18.58 8.36 17.25
CA LEU A 241 19.15 7.18 17.88
C LEU A 241 19.87 6.33 16.82
N PRO A 242 21.19 6.08 16.98
CA PRO A 242 21.93 5.15 16.12
C PRO A 242 21.47 3.71 16.35
N PRO A 243 21.93 2.71 15.55
CA PRO A 243 21.61 1.32 15.76
C PRO A 243 21.85 0.89 17.22
N THR A 244 20.78 0.57 17.92
CA THR A 244 20.76 0.31 19.37
C THR A 244 20.09 -1.04 19.62
N GLU A 245 20.72 -1.89 20.44
CA GLU A 245 20.21 -3.22 20.77
C GLU A 245 18.85 -3.16 21.50
N GLY A 246 17.96 -4.11 21.17
CA GLY A 246 16.60 -4.17 21.68
C GLY A 246 16.47 -4.34 23.20
N ASN A 247 17.52 -4.83 23.89
CA ASN A 247 17.57 -4.91 25.36
C ASN A 247 17.76 -3.54 26.03
N ARG A 248 18.18 -2.50 25.29
CA ARG A 248 18.35 -1.12 25.77
C ARG A 248 17.04 -0.32 25.70
N GLN A 249 15.91 -0.96 26.06
CA GLN A 249 14.57 -0.38 25.90
C GLN A 249 14.43 1.00 26.57
N GLY A 250 15.06 1.22 27.73
CA GLY A 250 15.00 2.52 28.41
C GLY A 250 15.59 3.67 27.60
N GLU A 251 16.70 3.43 26.88
CA GLU A 251 17.33 4.40 26.01
C GLU A 251 16.47 4.67 24.75
N ILE A 252 15.96 3.61 24.15
CA ILE A 252 15.10 3.70 22.97
C ILE A 252 13.83 4.48 23.28
N LEU A 253 13.17 4.16 24.40
CA LEU A 253 11.95 4.87 24.83
C LEU A 253 12.23 6.33 25.17
N ALA A 254 13.39 6.64 25.83
CA ALA A 254 13.78 8.02 26.12
C ALA A 254 14.01 8.83 24.83
N ALA A 255 14.60 8.22 23.79
CA ALA A 255 14.78 8.84 22.49
C ALA A 255 13.43 9.13 21.81
N LEU A 256 12.48 8.20 21.86
CA LEU A 256 11.11 8.40 21.36
C LEU A 256 10.39 9.56 22.06
N GLU A 257 10.51 9.64 23.39
CA GLU A 257 9.86 10.71 24.18
C GLU A 257 10.41 12.12 23.85
N GLN A 258 11.65 12.22 23.40
CA GLN A 258 12.27 13.51 23.00
C GLN A 258 11.75 14.04 21.66
N LEU A 259 11.08 13.23 20.85
CA LEU A 259 10.54 13.68 19.57
C LEU A 259 9.51 14.80 19.78
N GLN A 260 9.63 15.87 19.01
CA GLN A 260 8.74 17.02 19.05
C GLN A 260 8.34 17.42 17.63
N ALA A 261 7.05 17.72 17.44
CA ALA A 261 6.57 18.21 16.16
C ALA A 261 6.98 19.67 15.97
N GLY A 262 7.52 20.01 14.79
CA GLY A 262 7.89 21.37 14.40
C GLY A 262 8.73 21.41 13.13
N GLY A 263 8.70 22.54 12.43
CA GLY A 263 9.44 22.76 11.18
C GLY A 263 8.62 22.44 9.92
N SER A 264 9.28 22.58 8.77
CA SER A 264 8.76 22.20 7.44
C SER A 264 9.12 20.74 7.13
N THR A 265 8.59 20.19 6.03
CA THR A 265 8.81 18.78 5.66
C THR A 265 9.90 18.66 4.59
N ASN A 266 10.89 17.77 4.80
CA ASN A 266 11.90 17.36 3.81
C ASN A 266 12.13 15.84 3.90
N GLY A 267 11.25 15.07 3.30
CA GLY A 267 11.24 13.61 3.38
C GLY A 267 12.40 12.92 2.65
N GLY A 268 12.88 13.47 1.52
CA GLY A 268 13.91 12.82 0.70
C GLY A 268 15.24 12.61 1.43
N ALA A 269 15.71 13.62 2.18
CA ALA A 269 16.92 13.48 3.00
C ALA A 269 16.71 12.50 4.16
N GLY A 270 15.49 12.41 4.71
CA GLY A 270 15.12 11.46 5.75
C GLY A 270 15.23 10.01 5.28
N ILE A 271 14.65 9.70 4.11
CA ILE A 271 14.72 8.35 3.53
C ILE A 271 16.17 7.94 3.26
N GLN A 272 16.98 8.82 2.67
CA GLN A 272 18.40 8.52 2.42
C GLN A 272 19.12 8.18 3.73
N LEU A 273 18.95 8.99 4.77
CA LEU A 273 19.56 8.74 6.08
C LEU A 273 19.05 7.45 6.72
N ALA A 274 17.75 7.14 6.57
CA ALA A 274 17.19 5.89 7.07
C ALA A 274 17.82 4.66 6.40
N TYR A 275 18.02 4.68 5.08
CA TYR A 275 18.73 3.61 4.38
C TYR A 275 20.20 3.53 4.79
N ASP A 276 20.88 4.66 5.07
CA ASP A 276 22.25 4.65 5.60
C ASP A 276 22.30 3.96 6.96
N MET A 277 21.36 4.23 7.85
CA MET A 277 21.26 3.55 9.14
C MET A 277 20.91 2.08 9.00
N ALA A 278 20.00 1.73 8.09
CA ALA A 278 19.65 0.34 7.81
C ALA A 278 20.86 -0.46 7.30
N ARG A 279 21.68 0.13 6.44
CA ARG A 279 22.96 -0.48 6.00
C ARG A 279 23.98 -0.62 7.12
N GLN A 280 24.08 0.38 8.01
CA GLN A 280 24.98 0.32 9.16
C GLN A 280 24.62 -0.81 10.14
N GLY A 281 23.32 -1.03 10.37
CA GLY A 281 22.82 -2.10 11.24
C GLY A 281 22.49 -3.39 10.50
N TYR A 282 22.85 -3.55 9.22
CA TYR A 282 22.41 -4.66 8.39
C TYR A 282 22.73 -6.04 8.98
N VAL A 283 21.73 -6.89 9.03
CA VAL A 283 21.83 -8.27 9.52
C VAL A 283 21.69 -9.23 8.35
N GLU A 284 22.78 -9.93 8.02
CA GLU A 284 22.75 -10.96 6.97
C GLU A 284 21.87 -12.14 7.39
N GLY A 285 20.94 -12.54 6.52
CA GLY A 285 19.93 -13.58 6.83
C GLY A 285 18.90 -13.15 7.87
N GLY A 286 18.91 -11.89 8.29
CA GLY A 286 17.96 -11.29 9.19
C GLY A 286 16.91 -10.43 8.48
N VAL A 287 16.06 -9.81 9.27
CA VAL A 287 15.08 -8.83 8.79
C VAL A 287 15.72 -7.45 8.79
N ASN A 288 15.74 -6.75 7.64
CA ASN A 288 16.20 -5.38 7.53
C ASN A 288 15.05 -4.52 6.99
N ARG A 289 14.52 -3.62 7.82
CA ARG A 289 13.29 -2.90 7.46
C ARG A 289 13.26 -1.46 7.98
N ILE A 290 12.83 -0.56 7.11
CA ILE A 290 12.48 0.81 7.48
C ILE A 290 10.97 0.86 7.74
N LEU A 291 10.58 1.49 8.85
CA LEU A 291 9.20 1.81 9.20
C LEU A 291 9.03 3.32 9.06
N LEU A 292 8.47 3.76 7.93
CA LEU A 292 8.18 5.16 7.65
C LEU A 292 6.85 5.54 8.29
N ALA A 293 6.87 6.41 9.28
CA ALA A 293 5.70 6.93 9.96
C ALA A 293 5.45 8.39 9.56
N THR A 294 4.30 8.65 8.93
CA THR A 294 3.96 9.95 8.33
C THR A 294 2.47 10.26 8.49
N ASP A 295 2.11 11.54 8.46
CA ASP A 295 0.73 12.00 8.30
C ASP A 295 0.33 12.25 6.84
N GLY A 296 1.16 11.78 5.91
CA GLY A 296 0.91 11.84 4.47
C GLY A 296 1.44 13.08 3.77
N ASP A 297 1.73 14.17 4.47
CA ASP A 297 2.39 15.34 3.87
C ASP A 297 3.90 15.06 3.67
N PHE A 298 4.18 14.01 2.89
CA PHE A 298 5.54 13.64 2.53
C PHE A 298 6.03 14.59 1.43
N ASN A 299 6.16 15.87 1.79
CA ASN A 299 6.70 16.87 0.88
C ASN A 299 8.20 16.64 0.74
N VAL A 300 8.63 16.25 -0.44
CA VAL A 300 10.01 15.81 -0.72
C VAL A 300 11.00 16.98 -0.81
N GLY A 301 10.55 18.19 -0.53
CA GLY A 301 11.37 19.40 -0.63
C GLY A 301 11.76 19.69 -2.09
N THR A 302 13.06 19.67 -2.40
CA THR A 302 13.60 19.88 -3.76
C THR A 302 13.69 18.59 -4.59
N VAL A 303 13.33 17.43 -4.03
CA VAL A 303 13.38 16.14 -4.74
C VAL A 303 12.01 15.87 -5.36
N ASP A 304 11.97 15.52 -6.64
CA ASP A 304 10.78 15.11 -7.34
C ASP A 304 10.25 13.75 -6.79
N GLN A 305 8.94 13.55 -6.77
CA GLN A 305 8.31 12.30 -6.33
C GLN A 305 8.88 11.10 -7.09
N GLY A 306 9.07 11.21 -8.40
CA GLY A 306 9.66 10.15 -9.22
C GLY A 306 11.11 9.80 -8.81
N ALA A 307 11.89 10.78 -8.35
CA ALA A 307 13.24 10.52 -7.82
C ALA A 307 13.20 9.77 -6.48
N LEU A 308 12.18 10.03 -5.66
CA LEU A 308 11.95 9.31 -4.40
C LEU A 308 11.54 7.85 -4.67
N GLU A 309 10.59 7.64 -5.57
CA GLU A 309 10.17 6.30 -6.00
C GLU A 309 11.35 5.50 -6.55
N THR A 310 12.18 6.12 -7.39
CA THR A 310 13.41 5.51 -7.93
C THR A 310 14.38 5.14 -6.81
N LEU A 311 14.58 6.03 -5.83
CA LEU A 311 15.46 5.76 -4.69
C LEU A 311 14.98 4.52 -3.90
N VAL A 312 13.69 4.44 -3.60
CA VAL A 312 13.12 3.29 -2.85
C VAL A 312 13.25 2.00 -3.66
N ALA A 313 12.90 2.04 -4.94
CA ALA A 313 13.02 0.89 -5.85
C ALA A 313 14.48 0.39 -5.99
N ASP A 314 15.45 1.30 -6.09
CA ASP A 314 16.88 0.95 -6.15
C ASP A 314 17.37 0.31 -4.84
N GLN A 315 16.89 0.82 -3.69
CA GLN A 315 17.30 0.30 -2.38
C GLN A 315 16.68 -1.07 -2.07
N ARG A 316 15.53 -1.40 -2.64
CA ARG A 316 14.90 -2.72 -2.54
C ARG A 316 15.87 -3.85 -2.88
N ALA A 317 16.68 -3.68 -3.92
CA ALA A 317 17.69 -4.66 -4.34
C ALA A 317 18.76 -4.93 -3.27
N SER A 318 18.90 -4.05 -2.26
CA SER A 318 19.82 -4.24 -1.13
C SER A 318 19.30 -5.18 -0.03
N GLY A 319 18.05 -5.66 -0.14
CA GLY A 319 17.41 -6.50 0.87
C GLY A 319 16.87 -5.71 2.08
N ILE A 320 16.72 -4.39 1.96
CA ILE A 320 16.11 -3.52 2.98
C ILE A 320 14.71 -3.14 2.53
N ALA A 321 13.69 -3.64 3.22
CA ALA A 321 12.29 -3.35 2.93
C ALA A 321 11.83 -2.03 3.56
N LEU A 322 10.78 -1.40 2.98
CA LEU A 322 10.18 -0.17 3.49
C LEU A 322 8.69 -0.38 3.71
N THR A 323 8.26 -0.32 4.96
CA THR A 323 6.85 -0.35 5.37
C THR A 323 6.39 1.07 5.69
N THR A 324 5.19 1.45 5.28
CA THR A 324 4.60 2.76 5.57
C THR A 324 3.50 2.64 6.61
N LEU A 325 3.51 3.57 7.56
CA LEU A 325 2.54 3.69 8.65
C LEU A 325 1.92 5.08 8.59
N GLY A 326 0.66 5.16 8.16
CA GLY A 326 -0.12 6.39 8.10
C GLY A 326 -0.71 6.77 9.46
N PHE A 327 -0.74 8.07 9.77
CA PHE A 327 -1.30 8.63 11.00
C PHE A 327 -2.08 9.90 10.72
N GLY A 328 -3.14 10.15 11.50
CA GLY A 328 -3.84 11.43 11.54
C GLY A 328 -4.72 11.72 10.34
N SER A 329 -5.30 12.89 10.29
CA SER A 329 -6.33 13.31 9.33
C SER A 329 -6.02 14.66 8.69
N GLY A 330 -6.72 14.97 7.59
CA GLY A 330 -6.78 16.29 6.97
C GLY A 330 -5.76 16.55 5.87
N ASN A 331 -4.59 15.90 5.88
CA ASN A 331 -3.53 16.02 4.87
C ASN A 331 -2.92 14.68 4.46
N TYR A 332 -3.59 13.58 4.78
CA TYR A 332 -3.06 12.25 4.54
C TYR A 332 -2.98 11.93 3.04
N ASN A 333 -1.80 11.49 2.59
CA ASN A 333 -1.56 11.08 1.20
C ASN A 333 -1.41 9.55 1.12
N ASP A 334 -2.54 8.88 1.08
CA ASP A 334 -2.66 7.43 1.01
C ASP A 334 -1.98 6.86 -0.24
N ALA A 335 -2.27 7.46 -1.41
CA ALA A 335 -1.73 7.03 -2.68
C ALA A 335 -0.18 6.97 -2.71
N LEU A 336 0.49 7.95 -2.10
CA LEU A 336 1.95 7.96 -2.02
C LEU A 336 2.46 6.96 -0.99
N ALA A 337 1.80 6.84 0.18
CA ALA A 337 2.20 5.92 1.23
C ALA A 337 2.13 4.46 0.76
N GLU A 338 1.03 4.06 0.11
CA GLU A 338 0.86 2.75 -0.53
C GLU A 338 1.94 2.51 -1.60
N ARG A 339 2.11 3.48 -2.50
CA ARG A 339 3.10 3.38 -3.60
C ARG A 339 4.53 3.17 -3.10
N LEU A 340 4.93 3.85 -2.02
CA LEU A 340 6.28 3.69 -1.44
C LEU A 340 6.44 2.33 -0.76
N ALA A 341 5.41 1.80 -0.11
CA ALA A 341 5.42 0.46 0.47
C ALA A 341 5.60 -0.61 -0.61
N ASP A 342 4.82 -0.54 -1.69
CA ASP A 342 4.91 -1.45 -2.84
C ASP A 342 6.32 -1.45 -3.45
N LEU A 343 6.85 -0.27 -3.78
CA LEU A 343 8.20 -0.14 -4.34
C LEU A 343 9.29 -0.63 -3.40
N GLY A 344 9.03 -0.60 -2.10
CA GLY A 344 9.96 -0.99 -1.04
C GLY A 344 9.82 -2.44 -0.56
N ASN A 345 9.03 -3.31 -1.20
CA ASN A 345 8.71 -4.67 -0.73
C ASN A 345 8.25 -4.68 0.73
N GLY A 346 7.44 -3.70 1.10
CA GLY A 346 6.84 -3.56 2.41
C GLY A 346 5.33 -3.65 2.36
N ASN A 347 4.70 -3.25 3.46
CA ASN A 347 3.26 -3.20 3.61
C ASN A 347 2.83 -1.79 3.95
N HIS A 348 1.61 -1.44 3.60
CA HIS A 348 0.98 -0.21 4.04
C HIS A 348 -0.06 -0.47 5.13
N ALA A 349 -0.02 0.31 6.22
CA ALA A 349 -1.02 0.29 7.25
C ALA A 349 -1.35 1.71 7.72
N TYR A 350 -2.62 1.95 8.06
CA TYR A 350 -3.05 3.22 8.64
C TYR A 350 -3.41 3.02 10.12
N ILE A 351 -2.79 3.80 11.00
CA ILE A 351 -2.95 3.67 12.45
C ILE A 351 -3.93 4.75 12.95
N ASP A 352 -5.20 4.39 13.08
CA ASP A 352 -6.25 5.28 13.59
C ASP A 352 -6.35 5.28 15.13
N SER A 353 -5.82 4.24 15.78
CA SER A 353 -6.01 4.03 17.21
C SER A 353 -4.86 3.23 17.84
N ALA A 354 -4.82 3.22 19.18
CA ALA A 354 -3.89 2.38 19.93
C ALA A 354 -4.18 0.87 19.75
N LEU A 355 -5.43 0.49 19.46
CA LEU A 355 -5.79 -0.90 19.16
C LEU A 355 -5.22 -1.31 17.81
N GLU A 356 -5.36 -0.47 16.79
CA GLU A 356 -4.78 -0.71 15.48
C GLU A 356 -3.24 -0.77 15.55
N ALA A 357 -2.62 0.16 16.29
CA ALA A 357 -1.19 0.13 16.53
C ALA A 357 -0.73 -1.21 17.13
N ARG A 358 -1.49 -1.75 18.09
CA ARG A 358 -1.20 -3.05 18.67
C ARG A 358 -1.36 -4.19 17.66
N ARG A 359 -2.44 -4.18 16.87
CA ARG A 359 -2.69 -5.17 15.82
C ARG A 359 -1.52 -5.21 14.83
N VAL A 360 -1.12 -4.06 14.27
CA VAL A 360 -0.09 -3.96 13.24
C VAL A 360 1.31 -4.22 13.78
N LEU A 361 1.68 -3.63 14.93
CA LEU A 361 3.06 -3.60 15.42
C LEU A 361 3.40 -4.67 16.45
N VAL A 362 2.39 -5.35 17.01
CA VAL A 362 2.60 -6.38 18.05
C VAL A 362 2.07 -7.74 17.59
N GLU A 363 0.80 -7.80 17.18
CA GLU A 363 0.13 -9.05 16.84
C GLU A 363 0.56 -9.55 15.46
N ALA A 364 0.59 -8.65 14.47
CA ALA A 364 1.05 -8.94 13.12
C ALA A 364 2.57 -8.79 12.92
N MET A 365 3.36 -8.67 14.00
CA MET A 365 4.82 -8.45 13.89
C MET A 365 5.51 -9.53 13.05
N GLY A 366 5.14 -10.80 13.21
CA GLY A 366 5.71 -11.91 12.44
C GLY A 366 5.45 -11.75 10.95
N SER A 367 4.22 -11.47 10.59
CA SER A 367 3.77 -11.31 9.20
C SER A 367 4.30 -10.01 8.56
N THR A 368 4.36 -8.93 9.33
CA THR A 368 4.92 -7.66 8.84
C THR A 368 6.43 -7.73 8.63
N LEU A 369 7.16 -8.42 9.50
CA LEU A 369 8.63 -8.41 9.45
C LEU A 369 9.23 -9.52 8.59
N LEU A 370 8.68 -10.74 8.60
CA LEU A 370 9.27 -11.90 7.94
C LEU A 370 8.51 -12.28 6.66
N THR A 371 9.01 -11.86 5.52
CA THR A 371 8.52 -12.32 4.20
C THR A 371 8.88 -13.78 4.00
N ILE A 372 7.89 -14.62 3.66
CA ILE A 372 8.05 -16.04 3.38
C ILE A 372 7.85 -16.40 1.90
N ALA A 373 7.18 -15.53 1.16
CA ALA A 373 7.05 -15.61 -0.29
C ALA A 373 7.03 -14.21 -0.88
N ALA A 374 7.78 -14.01 -1.95
CA ALA A 374 7.87 -12.75 -2.69
C ALA A 374 7.33 -12.91 -4.11
N ASP A 375 6.96 -11.79 -4.74
CA ASP A 375 6.44 -11.73 -6.12
C ASP A 375 5.26 -12.70 -6.33
N VAL A 376 4.31 -12.72 -5.39
CA VAL A 376 3.19 -13.67 -5.42
C VAL A 376 2.13 -13.19 -6.40
N LYS A 377 1.96 -13.94 -7.48
CA LYS A 377 0.99 -13.70 -8.55
C LYS A 377 -0.07 -14.80 -8.56
N ILE A 378 -1.29 -14.39 -8.72
CA ILE A 378 -2.46 -15.27 -8.79
C ILE A 378 -3.05 -15.15 -10.19
N GLN A 379 -3.33 -16.29 -10.81
CA GLN A 379 -4.07 -16.36 -12.06
C GLN A 379 -5.16 -17.42 -11.94
N VAL A 380 -6.39 -17.00 -12.22
CA VAL A 380 -7.56 -17.87 -12.26
C VAL A 380 -8.00 -18.02 -13.71
N GLU A 381 -8.02 -19.26 -14.20
CA GLU A 381 -8.59 -19.59 -15.50
C GLU A 381 -9.98 -20.19 -15.31
N PHE A 382 -11.02 -19.49 -15.69
CA PHE A 382 -12.39 -19.95 -15.60
C PHE A 382 -12.78 -20.84 -16.79
N ASN A 383 -13.47 -21.94 -16.51
CA ASN A 383 -13.96 -22.84 -17.55
C ASN A 383 -15.23 -22.26 -18.20
N PRO A 384 -15.18 -21.86 -19.50
CA PRO A 384 -16.33 -21.26 -20.19
C PRO A 384 -17.51 -22.23 -20.39
N GLU A 385 -17.34 -23.53 -20.14
CA GLU A 385 -18.44 -24.52 -20.15
C GLU A 385 -19.23 -24.53 -18.84
N GLN A 386 -18.66 -24.01 -17.75
CA GLN A 386 -19.24 -23.97 -16.41
C GLN A 386 -19.60 -22.54 -15.96
N VAL A 387 -18.76 -21.57 -16.30
CA VAL A 387 -18.88 -20.17 -15.90
C VAL A 387 -19.16 -19.32 -17.12
N ALA A 388 -20.28 -18.61 -17.12
CA ALA A 388 -20.65 -17.68 -18.19
C ALA A 388 -19.98 -16.31 -18.02
N GLU A 389 -19.99 -15.80 -16.79
CA GLU A 389 -19.43 -14.50 -16.42
C GLU A 389 -18.74 -14.58 -15.06
N TYR A 390 -17.74 -13.74 -14.85
CA TYR A 390 -17.08 -13.57 -13.55
C TYR A 390 -16.69 -12.12 -13.33
N ARG A 391 -16.47 -11.74 -12.05
CA ARG A 391 -15.91 -10.46 -11.61
C ARG A 391 -15.07 -10.69 -10.36
N LEU A 392 -13.83 -10.20 -10.35
CA LEU A 392 -13.00 -10.10 -9.16
C LEU A 392 -13.53 -8.95 -8.28
N ILE A 393 -13.59 -9.14 -6.97
CA ILE A 393 -14.02 -8.13 -6.00
C ILE A 393 -12.78 -7.55 -5.33
N GLY A 394 -12.50 -6.26 -5.56
CA GLY A 394 -11.25 -5.63 -5.13
C GLY A 394 -10.07 -5.96 -6.04
N TYR A 395 -8.87 -5.59 -5.62
CA TYR A 395 -7.61 -5.80 -6.35
C TYR A 395 -7.50 -5.01 -7.67
N GLU A 396 -8.25 -3.92 -7.83
CA GLU A 396 -8.24 -3.09 -9.03
C GLU A 396 -6.85 -2.52 -9.30
N ASN A 397 -6.17 -2.03 -8.25
CA ASN A 397 -4.80 -1.51 -8.30
C ASN A 397 -3.71 -2.61 -8.37
N ARG A 398 -4.10 -3.88 -8.21
CA ARG A 398 -3.23 -5.08 -8.23
C ARG A 398 -3.40 -5.91 -9.49
N ALA A 399 -4.22 -5.48 -10.44
CA ALA A 399 -4.43 -6.19 -11.71
C ALA A 399 -3.13 -6.29 -12.52
N LEU A 400 -2.87 -7.48 -13.06
CA LEU A 400 -1.72 -7.77 -13.92
C LEU A 400 -2.18 -8.20 -15.30
N ARG A 401 -1.35 -7.96 -16.32
CA ARG A 401 -1.60 -8.53 -17.64
C ARG A 401 -1.35 -10.04 -17.59
N ASP A 402 -2.12 -10.81 -18.34
CA ASP A 402 -2.02 -12.27 -18.32
C ASP A 402 -0.61 -12.79 -18.69
N GLU A 403 0.11 -12.07 -19.57
CA GLU A 403 1.49 -12.37 -19.94
C GLU A 403 2.50 -12.13 -18.81
N ASP A 404 2.18 -11.23 -17.88
CA ASP A 404 3.05 -10.89 -16.74
C ASP A 404 3.02 -11.97 -15.63
N PHE A 405 2.06 -12.88 -15.67
CA PHE A 405 2.03 -14.01 -14.75
C PHE A 405 3.31 -14.87 -14.80
N ALA A 406 3.80 -15.14 -16.00
CA ALA A 406 5.01 -15.94 -16.21
C ALA A 406 6.32 -15.12 -16.22
N ASN A 407 6.22 -13.80 -16.05
CA ASN A 407 7.38 -12.91 -16.13
C ASN A 407 7.97 -12.64 -14.73
N ASP A 408 9.12 -13.25 -14.45
CA ASP A 408 9.83 -13.09 -13.17
C ASP A 408 10.45 -11.69 -12.94
N LYS A 409 10.37 -10.79 -13.94
CA LYS A 409 10.82 -9.40 -13.82
C LYS A 409 9.72 -8.45 -13.38
N VAL A 410 8.48 -8.88 -13.47
CA VAL A 410 7.33 -8.10 -13.00
C VAL A 410 7.17 -8.31 -11.52
N ASP A 411 7.28 -7.23 -10.80
CA ASP A 411 7.10 -7.14 -9.36
C ASP A 411 5.66 -7.48 -8.95
N ALA A 412 5.49 -8.10 -7.78
CA ALA A 412 4.19 -8.45 -7.23
C ALA A 412 4.27 -8.45 -5.69
N GLY A 413 3.14 -8.62 -5.01
CA GLY A 413 3.09 -8.51 -3.55
C GLY A 413 3.80 -9.64 -2.80
N GLU A 414 4.07 -9.38 -1.52
CA GLU A 414 4.73 -10.31 -0.60
C GLU A 414 3.73 -10.94 0.36
N ILE A 415 4.01 -12.18 0.77
CA ILE A 415 3.31 -12.84 1.87
C ILE A 415 4.30 -12.99 3.03
N GLY A 416 3.95 -12.45 4.18
CA GLY A 416 4.68 -12.63 5.43
C GLY A 416 4.24 -13.89 6.20
N ALA A 417 5.06 -14.28 7.20
CA ALA A 417 4.77 -15.45 8.04
C ALA A 417 3.44 -15.27 8.79
N GLY A 418 2.53 -16.24 8.60
CA GLY A 418 1.20 -16.21 9.21
C GLY A 418 0.19 -15.28 8.54
N HIS A 419 0.57 -14.55 7.47
CA HIS A 419 -0.41 -13.76 6.70
C HIS A 419 -1.52 -14.64 6.13
N GLU A 420 -2.71 -14.06 6.12
CA GLU A 420 -3.89 -14.63 5.49
C GLU A 420 -4.35 -13.69 4.38
N VAL A 421 -4.55 -14.21 3.18
CA VAL A 421 -5.04 -13.46 2.02
C VAL A 421 -6.32 -14.10 1.52
N THR A 422 -7.34 -13.30 1.30
CA THR A 422 -8.64 -13.72 0.78
C THR A 422 -8.98 -12.93 -0.48
N ALA A 423 -9.21 -13.65 -1.58
CA ALA A 423 -9.78 -13.08 -2.80
C ALA A 423 -11.18 -13.64 -3.05
N LEU A 424 -12.09 -12.78 -3.45
CA LEU A 424 -13.47 -13.13 -3.77
C LEU A 424 -13.77 -12.87 -5.24
N TYR A 425 -14.39 -13.87 -5.88
CA TYR A 425 -14.99 -13.70 -7.19
C TYR A 425 -16.51 -13.89 -7.12
N GLU A 426 -17.26 -13.01 -7.76
CA GLU A 426 -18.64 -13.27 -8.13
C GLU A 426 -18.63 -13.97 -9.49
N ILE A 427 -19.28 -15.14 -9.58
CA ILE A 427 -19.38 -15.91 -10.81
C ILE A 427 -20.84 -16.19 -11.17
N THR A 428 -21.15 -16.17 -12.46
CA THR A 428 -22.47 -16.53 -12.99
C THR A 428 -22.34 -17.85 -13.73
N PRO A 429 -22.95 -18.95 -13.24
CA PRO A 429 -22.91 -20.24 -13.91
C PRO A 429 -23.56 -20.20 -15.30
N VAL A 430 -23.10 -21.06 -16.20
CA VAL A 430 -23.76 -21.27 -17.50
C VAL A 430 -25.19 -21.75 -17.29
N GLY A 431 -26.11 -21.12 -18.02
CA GLY A 431 -27.55 -21.42 -17.89
C GLY A 431 -28.29 -20.61 -16.81
N SER A 432 -27.58 -19.80 -16.02
CA SER A 432 -28.20 -18.85 -15.10
C SER A 432 -28.94 -17.75 -15.86
N THR A 433 -30.07 -17.27 -15.26
CA THR A 433 -30.78 -16.10 -15.73
C THR A 433 -30.26 -14.78 -15.18
N ALA A 434 -29.26 -14.83 -14.28
CA ALA A 434 -28.69 -13.69 -13.56
C ALA A 434 -27.48 -13.07 -14.27
N LEU A 435 -27.39 -13.22 -15.60
CA LEU A 435 -26.35 -12.60 -16.42
C LEU A 435 -26.43 -11.07 -16.34
N ARG A 436 -25.27 -10.42 -16.27
CA ARG A 436 -25.14 -8.94 -16.29
C ARG A 436 -24.87 -8.41 -17.70
N LEU A 437 -24.15 -9.20 -18.52
CA LEU A 437 -23.79 -8.81 -19.87
C LEU A 437 -24.89 -9.23 -20.87
N PRO A 438 -25.25 -8.37 -21.83
CA PRO A 438 -26.22 -8.72 -22.86
C PRO A 438 -25.71 -9.89 -23.72
N SER A 439 -26.63 -10.75 -24.20
CA SER A 439 -26.26 -11.85 -25.11
C SER A 439 -25.67 -11.30 -26.42
N LEU A 440 -24.60 -11.95 -26.90
CA LEU A 440 -23.99 -11.58 -28.16
C LEU A 440 -24.85 -12.05 -29.34
N ARG A 441 -25.07 -11.17 -30.30
CA ARG A 441 -25.80 -11.50 -31.53
C ARG A 441 -25.06 -12.52 -32.41
N TYR A 442 -23.71 -12.49 -32.40
CA TYR A 442 -22.85 -13.33 -33.23
C TYR A 442 -22.00 -14.30 -32.39
N GLY A 443 -22.25 -14.37 -31.08
CA GLY A 443 -21.59 -15.33 -30.19
C GLY A 443 -22.12 -16.72 -30.47
N ALA A 444 -21.27 -17.65 -30.89
CA ALA A 444 -21.63 -19.06 -30.96
C ALA A 444 -21.75 -19.59 -29.52
N ALA A 445 -22.91 -20.17 -29.16
CA ALA A 445 -22.96 -21.06 -28.01
C ALA A 445 -22.01 -22.23 -28.31
N ARG A 446 -20.88 -22.31 -27.60
CA ARG A 446 -20.03 -23.50 -27.68
C ARG A 446 -20.83 -24.68 -27.15
N ALA A 447 -20.96 -25.73 -27.96
CA ALA A 447 -21.53 -26.98 -27.51
C ALA A 447 -20.71 -27.45 -26.30
N ALA A 448 -21.39 -27.86 -25.22
CA ALA A 448 -20.77 -28.44 -24.06
C ALA A 448 -19.90 -29.63 -24.52
N GLY A 449 -18.60 -29.49 -24.42
CA GLY A 449 -17.64 -30.58 -24.60
C GLY A 449 -17.69 -31.51 -23.38
N ALA A 450 -16.86 -32.53 -23.35
CA ALA A 450 -16.73 -33.40 -22.20
C ALA A 450 -16.20 -32.58 -21.02
N THR A 451 -17.10 -32.22 -20.09
CA THR A 451 -16.76 -31.40 -18.92
C THR A 451 -15.86 -32.22 -17.98
N THR A 452 -14.71 -31.68 -17.62
CA THR A 452 -13.83 -32.26 -16.60
C THR A 452 -14.44 -32.17 -15.19
N GLY A 453 -15.58 -31.44 -15.02
CA GLY A 453 -16.14 -31.06 -13.74
C GLY A 453 -15.40 -29.92 -13.07
N GLU A 454 -14.37 -29.37 -13.71
CA GLU A 454 -13.63 -28.21 -13.23
C GLU A 454 -14.38 -26.92 -13.57
N LEU A 455 -14.55 -26.08 -12.57
CA LEU A 455 -15.14 -24.75 -12.70
C LEU A 455 -14.07 -23.72 -13.04
N ALA A 456 -12.89 -23.86 -12.45
CA ALA A 456 -11.74 -23.01 -12.69
C ALA A 456 -10.43 -23.74 -12.37
N HIS A 457 -9.33 -23.22 -12.90
CA HIS A 457 -7.98 -23.66 -12.58
C HIS A 457 -7.21 -22.48 -11.98
N LEU A 458 -6.80 -22.62 -10.71
CA LEU A 458 -6.06 -21.62 -9.97
C LEU A 458 -4.57 -21.92 -10.07
N ARG A 459 -3.80 -20.91 -10.46
CA ARG A 459 -2.34 -20.92 -10.53
C ARG A 459 -1.78 -19.83 -9.62
N LEU A 460 -0.82 -20.20 -8.76
CA LEU A 460 -0.06 -19.26 -7.95
C LEU A 460 1.42 -19.38 -8.30
N ARG A 461 2.03 -18.26 -8.58
CA ARG A 461 3.46 -18.16 -8.85
C ARG A 461 4.11 -17.30 -7.78
N TYR A 462 5.24 -17.73 -7.23
CA TYR A 462 5.93 -17.04 -6.15
C TYR A 462 7.42 -17.33 -6.18
N LYS A 463 8.23 -16.45 -5.58
CA LYS A 463 9.65 -16.68 -5.30
C LYS A 463 9.85 -16.97 -3.82
N GLN A 464 10.81 -17.83 -3.48
CA GLN A 464 11.31 -17.86 -2.11
C GLN A 464 12.21 -16.65 -1.87
N PRO A 465 12.20 -16.07 -0.65
CA PRO A 465 13.05 -14.91 -0.35
C PRO A 465 14.51 -15.17 -0.70
N GLY A 466 15.09 -14.29 -1.51
CA GLY A 466 16.47 -14.41 -2.00
C GLY A 466 16.67 -15.30 -3.23
N GLU A 467 15.63 -15.98 -3.75
CA GLU A 467 15.68 -16.74 -5.01
C GLU A 467 15.27 -15.88 -6.21
N GLY A 468 15.94 -16.07 -7.36
CA GLY A 468 15.62 -15.36 -8.61
C GLY A 468 14.54 -16.02 -9.45
N GLU A 469 14.31 -17.34 -9.27
CA GLU A 469 13.36 -18.13 -10.05
C GLU A 469 12.06 -18.37 -9.26
N SER A 470 10.93 -18.22 -9.95
CA SER A 470 9.63 -18.46 -9.35
C SER A 470 9.24 -19.93 -9.38
N ARG A 471 8.41 -20.34 -8.43
CA ARG A 471 7.78 -21.65 -8.31
C ARG A 471 6.29 -21.55 -8.63
N LEU A 472 5.68 -22.64 -9.08
CA LEU A 472 4.28 -22.71 -9.45
C LEU A 472 3.53 -23.69 -8.55
N ILE A 473 2.36 -23.28 -8.07
CA ILE A 473 1.37 -24.14 -7.43
C ILE A 473 0.10 -24.08 -8.27
N GLU A 474 -0.50 -25.24 -8.50
CA GLU A 474 -1.73 -25.34 -9.28
C GLU A 474 -2.81 -26.06 -8.46
N THR A 475 -4.03 -25.55 -8.53
CA THR A 475 -5.17 -26.10 -7.77
C THR A 475 -6.42 -26.06 -8.64
N PRO A 476 -7.01 -27.20 -9.04
CA PRO A 476 -8.30 -27.23 -9.71
C PRO A 476 -9.43 -26.88 -8.74
N VAL A 477 -10.38 -26.07 -9.20
CA VAL A 477 -11.63 -25.76 -8.48
C VAL A 477 -12.76 -26.56 -9.11
N LEU A 478 -13.33 -27.49 -8.37
CA LEU A 478 -14.36 -28.38 -8.89
C LEU A 478 -15.76 -27.85 -8.62
N ALA A 479 -16.63 -27.89 -9.62
CA ALA A 479 -18.04 -27.52 -9.47
C ALA A 479 -18.77 -28.39 -8.41
N SER A 480 -18.32 -29.65 -8.22
CA SER A 480 -18.84 -30.56 -7.18
C SER A 480 -18.52 -30.13 -5.74
N GLN A 481 -17.59 -29.20 -5.55
CA GLN A 481 -17.23 -28.63 -4.25
C GLN A 481 -18.20 -27.52 -3.81
N ALA A 482 -19.14 -27.13 -4.67
CA ALA A 482 -20.14 -26.10 -4.35
C ALA A 482 -20.96 -26.52 -3.12
N ARG A 483 -21.01 -25.63 -2.13
CA ARG A 483 -21.81 -25.81 -0.92
C ARG A 483 -23.22 -25.26 -1.15
N ALA A 484 -24.21 -25.93 -0.60
CA ALA A 484 -25.59 -25.44 -0.63
C ALA A 484 -25.79 -24.17 0.23
N ARG A 485 -24.91 -23.99 1.24
CA ARG A 485 -24.88 -22.82 2.13
C ARG A 485 -23.44 -22.41 2.36
N PRO A 486 -23.14 -21.10 2.31
CA PRO A 486 -21.81 -20.60 2.61
C PRO A 486 -21.41 -20.87 4.07
N SER A 487 -20.13 -21.07 4.32
CA SER A 487 -19.58 -21.11 5.67
C SER A 487 -19.75 -19.77 6.38
N ASP A 488 -19.49 -19.74 7.69
CA ASP A 488 -19.49 -18.50 8.47
C ASP A 488 -18.41 -17.53 7.97
N ALA A 489 -17.25 -18.06 7.58
CA ALA A 489 -16.16 -17.30 6.97
C ALA A 489 -16.60 -16.61 5.67
N MET A 490 -17.15 -17.37 4.73
CA MET A 490 -17.63 -16.80 3.46
C MET A 490 -18.79 -15.82 3.65
N ARG A 491 -19.72 -16.06 4.59
CA ARG A 491 -20.81 -15.12 4.90
C ARG A 491 -20.25 -13.79 5.41
N PHE A 492 -19.24 -13.85 6.28
CA PHE A 492 -18.61 -12.66 6.81
C PHE A 492 -17.81 -11.93 5.73
N ALA A 493 -17.03 -12.63 4.90
CA ALA A 493 -16.33 -12.04 3.77
C ALA A 493 -17.29 -11.37 2.78
N ALA A 494 -18.44 -12.00 2.50
CA ALA A 494 -19.49 -11.40 1.68
C ALA A 494 -20.08 -10.13 2.32
N ALA A 495 -20.26 -10.10 3.66
CA ALA A 495 -20.72 -8.90 4.35
C ALA A 495 -19.72 -7.76 4.25
N VAL A 496 -18.42 -8.06 4.39
CA VAL A 496 -17.35 -7.07 4.25
C VAL A 496 -17.27 -6.53 2.82
N ALA A 497 -17.30 -7.41 1.81
CA ALA A 497 -17.35 -7.02 0.40
C ALA A 497 -18.58 -6.16 0.06
N GLY A 498 -19.75 -6.56 0.57
CA GLY A 498 -20.98 -5.79 0.37
C GLY A 498 -20.96 -4.43 1.07
N PHE A 499 -20.29 -4.33 2.21
CA PHE A 499 -20.08 -3.05 2.88
C PHE A 499 -19.18 -2.11 2.07
N ALA A 500 -18.07 -2.61 1.53
CA ALA A 500 -17.21 -1.85 0.65
C ALA A 500 -17.97 -1.38 -0.61
N ASP A 501 -18.74 -2.27 -1.26
CA ASP A 501 -19.61 -1.92 -2.39
C ASP A 501 -20.61 -0.81 -2.03
N ALA A 502 -21.30 -0.93 -0.88
CA ALA A 502 -22.28 0.06 -0.43
C ALA A 502 -21.66 1.45 -0.19
N LEU A 503 -20.43 1.51 0.34
CA LEU A 503 -19.69 2.77 0.52
C LEU A 503 -19.27 3.40 -0.82
N ARG A 504 -18.98 2.58 -1.83
CA ARG A 504 -18.62 3.01 -3.20
C ARG A 504 -19.82 3.37 -4.08
N GLY A 505 -21.05 3.13 -3.63
CA GLY A 505 -22.28 3.48 -4.38
C GLY A 505 -23.23 2.31 -4.60
N GLY A 506 -22.88 1.10 -4.21
CA GLY A 506 -23.76 -0.05 -4.13
C GLY A 506 -24.25 -0.59 -5.48
N THR A 507 -23.37 -0.73 -6.48
CA THR A 507 -23.75 -1.13 -7.85
C THR A 507 -23.72 -2.64 -8.11
N HIS A 508 -23.11 -3.43 -7.21
CA HIS A 508 -22.81 -4.84 -7.45
C HIS A 508 -23.59 -5.83 -6.59
N THR A 509 -24.15 -5.40 -5.47
CA THR A 509 -24.83 -6.27 -4.50
C THR A 509 -26.36 -6.28 -4.65
N ASP A 510 -26.86 -5.83 -5.80
CA ASP A 510 -28.30 -5.77 -6.13
C ASP A 510 -29.12 -5.13 -4.96
N ASP A 511 -30.27 -5.70 -4.60
CA ASP A 511 -31.14 -5.20 -3.52
C ASP A 511 -30.79 -5.73 -2.12
N TRP A 512 -29.59 -6.31 -1.93
CA TRP A 512 -29.20 -6.89 -0.63
C TRP A 512 -29.14 -5.86 0.50
N GLY A 513 -28.62 -4.68 0.21
CA GLY A 513 -28.66 -3.49 1.05
C GLY A 513 -28.09 -3.69 2.47
N TRP A 514 -28.19 -2.66 3.29
CA TRP A 514 -27.64 -2.62 4.65
C TRP A 514 -28.15 -3.74 5.57
N ASN A 515 -29.43 -4.13 5.43
CA ASN A 515 -30.02 -5.19 6.27
C ASN A 515 -29.41 -6.56 5.95
N GLY A 516 -29.15 -6.85 4.68
CA GLY A 516 -28.49 -8.08 4.26
C GLY A 516 -27.05 -8.14 4.75
N ILE A 517 -26.29 -7.05 4.60
CA ILE A 517 -24.92 -6.89 5.08
C ILE A 517 -24.88 -7.14 6.61
N LEU A 518 -25.72 -6.47 7.39
CA LEU A 518 -25.77 -6.63 8.84
C LEU A 518 -26.16 -8.04 9.28
N ALA A 519 -27.13 -8.67 8.60
CA ALA A 519 -27.54 -10.04 8.92
C ALA A 519 -26.39 -11.05 8.69
N ALA A 520 -25.63 -10.89 7.60
CA ALA A 520 -24.47 -11.72 7.31
C ALA A 520 -23.30 -11.45 8.28
N ALA A 521 -23.02 -10.19 8.60
CA ALA A 521 -21.95 -9.81 9.52
C ALA A 521 -22.16 -10.37 10.93
N ARG A 522 -23.38 -10.34 11.46
CA ARG A 522 -23.70 -10.83 12.81
C ARG A 522 -23.54 -12.34 12.99
N THR A 523 -23.56 -13.10 11.90
CA THR A 523 -23.47 -14.56 11.91
C THR A 523 -22.13 -15.08 11.37
N GLY A 524 -21.17 -14.17 11.14
CA GLY A 524 -19.88 -14.48 10.53
C GLY A 524 -18.89 -15.15 11.45
N HIS A 525 -17.75 -15.54 10.86
CA HIS A 525 -16.56 -16.08 11.53
C HIS A 525 -15.68 -14.94 12.08
N GLY A 526 -14.70 -15.29 12.92
CA GLY A 526 -13.64 -14.39 13.40
C GLY A 526 -13.77 -14.02 14.87
N ASP A 527 -12.86 -13.17 15.35
CA ASP A 527 -12.88 -12.64 16.72
C ASP A 527 -14.18 -11.89 16.98
N GLU A 528 -14.81 -12.17 18.14
CA GLU A 528 -16.11 -11.60 18.49
C GLU A 528 -16.02 -10.08 18.62
N SER A 529 -14.90 -9.55 19.10
CA SER A 529 -14.70 -8.10 19.29
C SER A 529 -14.51 -7.37 17.97
N GLU A 530 -13.75 -7.94 17.02
CA GLU A 530 -13.55 -7.38 15.67
C GLU A 530 -14.86 -7.40 14.88
N ARG A 531 -15.59 -8.52 14.92
CA ARG A 531 -16.89 -8.65 14.29
C ARG A 531 -17.91 -7.67 14.85
N ALA A 532 -17.97 -7.51 16.17
CA ALA A 532 -18.85 -6.54 16.82
C ALA A 532 -18.48 -5.10 16.42
N GLY A 533 -17.19 -4.79 16.33
CA GLY A 533 -16.68 -3.51 15.82
C GLY A 533 -17.11 -3.26 14.37
N PHE A 534 -17.00 -4.27 13.51
CA PHE A 534 -17.46 -4.17 12.13
C PHE A 534 -18.97 -3.93 12.03
N VAL A 535 -19.78 -4.69 12.79
CA VAL A 535 -21.26 -4.51 12.82
C VAL A 535 -21.61 -3.08 13.25
N ALA A 536 -20.96 -2.56 14.30
CA ALA A 536 -21.17 -1.20 14.75
C ALA A 536 -20.82 -0.16 13.69
N LEU A 537 -19.71 -0.38 12.96
CA LEU A 537 -19.28 0.48 11.86
C LEU A 537 -20.30 0.49 10.70
N VAL A 538 -20.83 -0.68 10.33
CA VAL A 538 -21.89 -0.79 9.29
C VAL A 538 -23.16 -0.07 9.72
N GLU A 539 -23.57 -0.20 11.01
CA GLU A 539 -24.74 0.51 11.54
C GLU A 539 -24.55 2.03 11.52
N GLN A 540 -23.36 2.50 11.84
CA GLN A 540 -23.01 3.92 11.80
C GLN A 540 -23.04 4.46 10.36
N ALA A 541 -22.41 3.76 9.42
CA ALA A 541 -22.41 4.13 8.00
C ALA A 541 -23.83 4.16 7.42
N ARG A 542 -24.65 3.15 7.74
CA ARG A 542 -26.05 3.11 7.34
C ARG A 542 -26.79 4.36 7.80
N THR A 543 -26.70 4.70 9.09
CA THR A 543 -27.38 5.87 9.66
C THR A 543 -26.94 7.16 8.95
N MET A 544 -25.64 7.28 8.66
CA MET A 544 -25.06 8.46 8.04
C MET A 544 -25.47 8.60 6.56
N LEU A 545 -25.63 7.49 5.83
CA LEU A 545 -25.91 7.49 4.39
C LEU A 545 -27.42 7.40 4.05
N GLU A 546 -28.27 6.87 4.96
CA GLU A 546 -29.73 6.79 4.80
C GLU A 546 -30.48 8.02 5.32
N GLU A 547 -29.87 8.87 6.19
CA GLU A 547 -30.51 10.12 6.63
C GLU A 547 -30.40 11.21 5.55
N PRO A 548 -31.48 11.54 4.82
CA PRO A 548 -31.47 12.65 3.87
C PRO A 548 -31.63 13.96 4.66
N GLY A 549 -30.53 14.66 4.96
CA GLY A 549 -30.69 15.99 5.54
C GLY A 549 -29.57 16.60 6.36
N ARG A 550 -28.35 16.10 6.34
CA ARG A 550 -27.19 16.89 6.75
C ARG A 550 -26.43 17.32 5.50
N THR A 551 -26.97 18.34 4.86
CA THR A 551 -26.25 19.04 3.78
C THR A 551 -24.94 19.55 4.32
N ASP A 552 -23.84 18.99 3.83
CA ASP A 552 -22.55 19.64 3.84
C ASP A 552 -22.75 21.02 3.25
N GLY A 553 -22.38 22.05 4.02
CA GLY A 553 -22.49 23.44 3.60
C GLY A 553 -21.57 23.74 2.42
N VAL A 554 -21.95 23.28 1.23
CA VAL A 554 -21.42 23.83 -0.01
C VAL A 554 -22.23 25.09 -0.28
N VAL A 555 -21.71 26.21 0.18
CA VAL A 555 -22.12 27.53 -0.31
C VAL A 555 -21.64 27.61 -1.75
N SER A 556 -22.58 27.42 -2.67
CA SER A 556 -22.42 27.87 -4.05
C SER A 556 -22.47 29.39 -4.06
N GLU A 557 -21.36 30.05 -4.32
CA GLU A 557 -21.26 31.28 -5.13
C GLU A 557 -19.82 31.44 -5.61
#